data_a7be5e9536282823b329356a1c3b1dd8
#
_entry.id   a7be5e9536282823b329356a1c3b1dd8
#
_cell.length_a   1.000
_cell.length_b   1.000
_cell.length_c   1.000
_cell.angle_alpha   90.00
_cell.angle_beta   90.00
_cell.angle_gamma   90.00
#
_symmetry.space_group_name_H-M   'P 1'
#
loop_
_entity.id
_entity.type
_entity.pdbx_description
1 polymer ?
#
loop_
_entity_poly.entity_id
_entity_poly.type
_entity_poly.pdbx_seq_one_letter_code
_entity_poly.pdbx_strand_id
1 'polypeptide(L)'
;KLLLYAGAIELAGAVRGRRTQRHAVSDWMEMEQQRGISISAAALEFELDGHHVTLLDTPGHQDFSEDTYRTLLAVDSVVMVLDAANGIEPQTLKLFEVCRTRGLPVLTFINKLDQPALDPFELLDQIERVLGIAAAPINWPLGDGTAFAGVYDLDASAVLLYERGARGHRTEPIAVADPRDPEVERLIGADRQHRLIEAAGMIQGAGTRFDLEAYRKELGRVSVTLAAG
;
A
#
# COMPACT_ATOMS: atom_id res chain seq x y z
N LYS A 1 4.37 8.61 2.71
CA LYS A 1 5.24 8.20 1.58
C LYS A 1 4.90 8.92 0.28
N LEU A 2 3.64 9.06 -0.11
CA LEU A 2 3.23 9.80 -1.32
C LEU A 2 3.88 11.19 -1.39
N LEU A 3 3.81 11.98 -0.30
CA LEU A 3 4.45 13.30 -0.21
C LEU A 3 5.98 13.25 -0.40
N LEU A 4 6.65 12.18 0.06
CA LEU A 4 8.07 11.99 -0.14
C LEU A 4 8.40 11.73 -1.62
N TYR A 5 7.63 10.85 -2.27
CA TYR A 5 7.83 10.54 -3.70
C TYR A 5 7.47 11.72 -4.61
N ALA A 6 6.50 12.53 -4.21
CA ALA A 6 6.17 13.79 -4.88
C ALA A 6 7.20 14.91 -4.62
N GLY A 7 8.19 14.68 -3.75
CA GLY A 7 9.18 15.70 -3.39
C GLY A 7 8.64 16.83 -2.49
N ALA A 8 7.41 16.68 -1.99
CA ALA A 8 6.78 17.67 -1.12
C ALA A 8 7.37 17.69 0.30
N ILE A 9 8.03 16.60 0.72
CA ILE A 9 8.80 16.51 1.97
C ILE A 9 10.11 15.76 1.73
N GLU A 10 11.14 16.10 2.50
CA GLU A 10 12.46 15.45 2.40
C GLU A 10 12.55 14.14 3.18
N LEU A 11 11.79 13.99 4.26
CA LEU A 11 11.78 12.82 5.13
C LEU A 11 10.37 12.47 5.58
N ALA A 12 9.99 11.21 5.46
CA ALA A 12 8.72 10.73 5.98
C ALA A 12 8.73 10.67 7.53
N GLY A 13 7.65 11.13 8.15
CA GLY A 13 7.38 11.00 9.57
C GLY A 13 6.68 9.69 9.92
N ALA A 14 6.52 9.41 11.23
CA ALA A 14 5.77 8.26 11.73
C ALA A 14 4.67 8.71 12.70
N VAL A 15 3.52 8.04 12.68
CA VAL A 15 2.39 8.33 13.58
C VAL A 15 2.77 7.99 15.03
N ARG A 16 3.48 6.88 15.25
CA ARG A 16 4.02 6.49 16.57
C ARG A 16 5.52 6.73 16.61
N GLY A 17 5.93 7.95 16.96
CA GLY A 17 7.33 8.29 17.18
C GLY A 17 7.73 8.15 18.67
N ARG A 18 8.97 7.72 18.96
CA ARG A 18 9.59 8.01 20.27
C ARG A 18 9.81 9.52 20.35
N ARG A 19 9.93 10.08 21.56
CA ARG A 19 10.08 11.53 21.85
C ARG A 19 11.08 12.32 20.95
N THR A 20 11.93 11.61 20.21
CA THR A 20 12.94 12.17 19.29
C THR A 20 12.67 11.94 17.82
N GLN A 21 11.54 11.29 17.44
CA GLN A 21 11.20 11.01 16.04
C GLN A 21 10.17 12.03 15.53
N ARG A 22 10.31 12.43 14.26
CA ARG A 22 9.33 13.30 13.58
C ARG A 22 8.00 12.57 13.44
N HIS A 23 6.91 13.26 13.77
CA HIS A 23 5.55 12.79 13.52
C HIS A 23 5.18 12.92 12.03
N ALA A 24 4.11 12.23 11.61
CA ALA A 24 3.57 12.38 10.28
C ALA A 24 3.12 13.83 10.02
N VAL A 25 3.25 14.29 8.77
CA VAL A 25 2.86 15.68 8.41
C VAL A 25 1.36 15.90 8.58
N SER A 26 0.55 14.83 8.44
CA SER A 26 -0.90 14.84 8.66
C SER A 26 -1.30 15.01 10.14
N ASP A 27 -0.43 14.65 11.09
CA ASP A 27 -0.71 14.70 12.53
C ASP A 27 -0.25 16.04 13.12
N TRP A 28 -1.00 17.09 12.82
CA TRP A 28 -0.67 18.47 13.23
C TRP A 28 -1.22 18.87 14.60
N MET A 29 -2.21 18.13 15.14
CA MET A 29 -2.78 18.42 16.45
C MET A 29 -1.93 17.81 17.56
N GLU A 30 -1.71 18.57 18.65
CA GLU A 30 -0.92 18.11 19.80
C GLU A 30 -1.49 16.84 20.43
N MET A 31 -2.81 16.69 20.44
CA MET A 31 -3.52 15.50 20.94
C MET A 31 -3.24 14.24 20.07
N GLU A 32 -3.13 14.40 18.76
CA GLU A 32 -2.78 13.32 17.82
C GLU A 32 -1.34 12.85 18.08
N GLN A 33 -0.42 13.79 18.22
CA GLN A 33 0.98 13.50 18.53
C GLN A 33 1.17 12.80 19.88
N GLN A 34 0.40 13.19 20.91
CA GLN A 34 0.45 12.56 22.23
C GLN A 34 -0.12 11.14 22.24
N ARG A 35 -1.21 10.91 21.52
CA ARG A 35 -1.89 9.60 21.45
C ARG A 35 -1.28 8.68 20.41
N GLY A 36 -0.57 9.22 19.40
CA GLY A 36 -0.02 8.47 18.27
C GLY A 36 -1.10 7.88 17.36
N ILE A 37 -2.25 8.55 17.24
CA ILE A 37 -3.37 8.23 16.34
C ILE A 37 -3.92 9.52 15.74
N SER A 38 -4.32 9.48 14.49
CA SER A 38 -5.02 10.59 13.84
C SER A 38 -6.44 10.69 14.40
N ILE A 39 -6.90 11.91 14.69
CA ILE A 39 -8.22 12.20 15.27
C ILE A 39 -9.10 12.87 14.22
N SER A 40 -8.56 13.75 13.40
CA SER A 40 -9.26 14.49 12.35
C SER A 40 -8.72 14.16 10.97
N ALA A 41 -9.54 14.38 9.93
CA ALA A 41 -9.07 14.29 8.56
C ALA A 41 -8.14 15.47 8.22
N ALA A 42 -7.01 15.17 7.60
CA ALA A 42 -6.05 16.17 7.14
C ALA A 42 -6.02 16.23 5.61
N ALA A 43 -6.06 17.45 5.04
CA ALA A 43 -5.91 17.65 3.61
C ALA A 43 -4.46 18.06 3.29
N LEU A 44 -3.85 17.36 2.34
CA LEU A 44 -2.48 17.58 1.89
C LEU A 44 -2.49 17.72 0.37
N GLU A 45 -1.91 18.81 -0.13
CA GLU A 45 -1.87 19.12 -1.56
C GLU A 45 -0.43 19.03 -2.07
N PHE A 46 -0.25 18.44 -3.25
CA PHE A 46 1.04 18.33 -3.91
C PHE A 46 0.88 18.08 -5.41
N GLU A 47 1.96 18.28 -6.16
CA GLU A 47 2.02 17.91 -7.57
C GLU A 47 2.74 16.59 -7.74
N LEU A 48 2.21 15.72 -8.60
CA LEU A 48 2.83 14.44 -8.98
C LEU A 48 2.60 14.19 -10.47
N ASP A 49 3.66 14.03 -11.22
CA ASP A 49 3.65 13.77 -12.66
C ASP A 49 2.73 14.71 -13.47
N GLY A 50 2.78 16.01 -13.11
CA GLY A 50 1.99 17.05 -13.77
C GLY A 50 0.51 17.09 -13.36
N HIS A 51 0.11 16.33 -12.34
CA HIS A 51 -1.23 16.33 -11.77
C HIS A 51 -1.23 17.01 -10.40
N HIS A 52 -2.22 17.85 -10.16
CA HIS A 52 -2.48 18.38 -8.81
C HIS A 52 -3.26 17.34 -8.01
N VAL A 53 -2.67 16.87 -6.91
CA VAL A 53 -3.24 15.83 -6.07
C VAL A 53 -3.61 16.39 -4.71
N THR A 54 -4.87 16.21 -4.30
CA THR A 54 -5.32 16.47 -2.94
C THR A 54 -5.51 15.15 -2.20
N LEU A 55 -4.63 14.88 -1.25
CA LEU A 55 -4.71 13.69 -0.40
C LEU A 55 -5.47 14.03 0.89
N LEU A 56 -6.58 13.34 1.12
CA LEU A 56 -7.33 13.42 2.37
C LEU A 56 -6.94 12.23 3.25
N ASP A 57 -6.10 12.48 4.26
CA ASP A 57 -5.69 11.46 5.24
C ASP A 57 -6.75 11.37 6.33
N THR A 58 -7.32 10.19 6.53
CA THR A 58 -8.46 9.96 7.43
C THR A 58 -8.05 9.16 8.65
N PRO A 59 -8.67 9.42 9.84
CA PRO A 59 -8.43 8.60 11.01
C PRO A 59 -8.89 7.16 10.78
N GLY A 60 -8.03 6.20 11.17
CA GLY A 60 -8.33 4.76 11.06
C GLY A 60 -9.13 4.20 12.25
N HIS A 61 -9.28 4.96 13.34
CA HIS A 61 -9.94 4.48 14.54
C HIS A 61 -11.46 4.54 14.44
N GLN A 62 -12.16 3.53 15.00
CA GLN A 62 -13.63 3.42 14.91
C GLN A 62 -14.38 4.64 15.45
N ASP A 63 -13.85 5.28 16.48
CA ASP A 63 -14.48 6.43 17.15
C ASP A 63 -14.54 7.69 16.25
N PHE A 64 -13.75 7.72 15.18
CA PHE A 64 -13.66 8.85 14.23
C PHE A 64 -14.21 8.52 12.85
N SER A 65 -15.01 7.47 12.73
CA SER A 65 -15.55 6.99 11.46
C SER A 65 -16.46 7.99 10.74
N GLU A 66 -17.11 8.90 11.47
CA GLU A 66 -17.99 9.91 10.87
C GLU A 66 -17.20 10.89 9.97
N ASP A 67 -16.02 11.32 10.39
CA ASP A 67 -15.15 12.18 9.57
C ASP A 67 -14.67 11.45 8.33
N THR A 68 -14.35 10.16 8.44
CA THR A 68 -14.01 9.32 7.30
C THR A 68 -15.19 9.20 6.31
N TYR A 69 -16.41 9.00 6.79
CA TYR A 69 -17.60 8.96 5.92
C TYR A 69 -17.82 10.27 5.19
N ARG A 70 -17.67 11.41 5.86
CA ARG A 70 -17.77 12.75 5.23
C ARG A 70 -16.68 12.95 4.19
N THR A 71 -15.45 12.54 4.49
CA THR A 71 -14.32 12.63 3.55
C THR A 71 -14.58 11.83 2.28
N LEU A 72 -15.13 10.62 2.40
CA LEU A 72 -15.49 9.78 1.26
C LEU A 72 -16.55 10.42 0.33
N LEU A 73 -17.26 11.48 0.78
CA LEU A 73 -18.17 12.24 -0.08
C LEU A 73 -17.46 13.19 -1.05
N ALA A 74 -16.21 13.53 -0.80
CA ALA A 74 -15.47 14.57 -1.50
C ALA A 74 -14.29 14.06 -2.34
N VAL A 75 -14.15 12.72 -2.50
CA VAL A 75 -13.01 12.12 -3.19
C VAL A 75 -13.40 11.42 -4.48
N ASP A 76 -12.46 11.35 -5.42
CA ASP A 76 -12.60 10.67 -6.71
C ASP A 76 -12.18 9.19 -6.64
N SER A 77 -11.29 8.84 -5.71
CA SER A 77 -10.78 7.48 -5.49
C SER A 77 -10.32 7.29 -4.05
N VAL A 78 -10.10 6.04 -3.66
CA VAL A 78 -9.73 5.66 -2.29
C VAL A 78 -8.50 4.75 -2.31
N VAL A 79 -7.55 5.01 -1.42
CA VAL A 79 -6.50 4.06 -1.05
C VAL A 79 -6.90 3.38 0.25
N MET A 80 -7.30 2.11 0.16
CA MET A 80 -7.60 1.28 1.32
C MET A 80 -6.31 0.67 1.85
N VAL A 81 -5.97 0.98 3.10
CA VAL A 81 -4.74 0.49 3.75
C VAL A 81 -5.07 -0.67 4.66
N LEU A 82 -4.46 -1.84 4.41
CA LEU A 82 -4.57 -3.04 5.23
C LEU A 82 -3.28 -3.26 6.02
N ASP A 83 -3.41 -3.74 7.24
CA ASP A 83 -2.28 -4.26 8.02
C ASP A 83 -1.98 -5.70 7.57
N ALA A 84 -0.75 -5.98 7.14
CA ALA A 84 -0.35 -7.27 6.62
C ALA A 84 -0.50 -8.43 7.64
N ALA A 85 -0.45 -8.13 8.94
CA ALA A 85 -0.63 -9.12 9.99
C ALA A 85 -2.12 -9.43 10.26
N ASN A 86 -3.01 -8.46 10.07
CA ASN A 86 -4.43 -8.58 10.43
C ASN A 86 -5.34 -8.84 9.23
N GLY A 87 -4.93 -8.43 8.03
CA GLY A 87 -5.77 -8.48 6.83
C GLY A 87 -6.98 -7.53 6.93
N ILE A 88 -8.16 -8.05 6.56
CA ILE A 88 -9.40 -7.25 6.56
C ILE A 88 -10.03 -7.24 7.94
N GLU A 89 -10.08 -6.06 8.55
CA GLU A 89 -10.72 -5.82 9.84
C GLU A 89 -12.19 -5.35 9.67
N PRO A 90 -13.05 -5.49 10.72
CA PRO A 90 -14.45 -5.10 10.62
C PRO A 90 -14.70 -3.65 10.21
N GLN A 91 -13.81 -2.73 10.59
CA GLN A 91 -13.90 -1.32 10.19
C GLN A 91 -13.58 -1.13 8.71
N THR A 92 -12.59 -1.85 8.20
CA THR A 92 -12.24 -1.87 6.76
C THR A 92 -13.45 -2.29 5.92
N LEU A 93 -14.14 -3.36 6.33
CA LEU A 93 -15.32 -3.85 5.64
C LEU A 93 -16.44 -2.81 5.58
N LYS A 94 -16.72 -2.13 6.68
CA LYS A 94 -17.73 -1.06 6.73
C LYS A 94 -17.40 0.10 5.77
N LEU A 95 -16.15 0.53 5.75
CA LEU A 95 -15.71 1.63 4.90
C LEU A 95 -15.70 1.21 3.41
N PHE A 96 -15.31 -0.03 3.13
CA PHE A 96 -15.37 -0.58 1.78
C PHE A 96 -16.80 -0.63 1.23
N GLU A 97 -17.79 -1.03 2.04
CA GLU A 97 -19.20 -1.03 1.63
C GLU A 97 -19.70 0.37 1.25
N VAL A 98 -19.23 1.41 1.95
CA VAL A 98 -19.53 2.79 1.58
C VAL A 98 -18.91 3.16 0.24
N CYS A 99 -17.64 2.80 0.02
CA CYS A 99 -16.96 3.02 -1.26
C CYS A 99 -17.69 2.31 -2.41
N ARG A 100 -18.08 1.05 -2.21
CA ARG A 100 -18.82 0.24 -3.18
C ARG A 100 -20.18 0.86 -3.53
N THR A 101 -20.96 1.24 -2.51
CA THR A 101 -22.28 1.86 -2.71
C THR A 101 -22.20 3.17 -3.49
N ARG A 102 -21.10 3.89 -3.35
CA ARG A 102 -20.85 5.15 -4.05
C ARG A 102 -20.16 4.99 -5.38
N GLY A 103 -19.73 3.79 -5.72
CA GLY A 103 -18.99 3.52 -6.93
C GLY A 103 -17.59 4.15 -6.95
N LEU A 104 -16.93 4.30 -5.80
CA LEU A 104 -15.57 4.86 -5.73
C LEU A 104 -14.54 3.79 -6.13
N PRO A 105 -13.61 4.08 -7.05
CA PRO A 105 -12.47 3.21 -7.32
C PRO A 105 -11.62 3.04 -6.06
N VAL A 106 -11.21 1.80 -5.78
CA VAL A 106 -10.40 1.48 -4.59
C VAL A 106 -9.09 0.85 -5.02
N LEU A 107 -7.97 1.44 -4.58
CA LEU A 107 -6.65 0.85 -4.63
C LEU A 107 -6.33 0.27 -3.24
N THR A 108 -5.93 -0.99 -3.15
CA THR A 108 -5.56 -1.59 -1.87
C THR A 108 -4.05 -1.53 -1.66
N PHE A 109 -3.64 -1.02 -0.51
CA PHE A 109 -2.25 -0.96 -0.07
C PHE A 109 -2.06 -1.82 1.18
N ILE A 110 -1.31 -2.93 1.06
CA ILE A 110 -0.98 -3.81 2.18
C ILE A 110 0.31 -3.31 2.83
N ASN A 111 0.19 -2.86 4.07
CA ASN A 111 1.22 -2.17 4.83
C ASN A 111 1.86 -3.07 5.90
N LYS A 112 3.04 -2.69 6.40
CA LYS A 112 3.78 -3.33 7.50
C LYS A 112 4.34 -4.72 7.18
N LEU A 113 4.65 -5.01 5.94
CA LEU A 113 5.33 -6.25 5.56
C LEU A 113 6.76 -6.41 6.15
N ASP A 114 7.32 -5.34 6.74
CA ASP A 114 8.54 -5.38 7.55
C ASP A 114 8.35 -5.97 8.96
N GLN A 115 7.12 -6.36 9.30
CA GLN A 115 6.72 -7.09 10.51
C GLN A 115 6.20 -8.48 10.13
N PRO A 116 6.05 -9.42 11.11
CA PRO A 116 5.40 -10.70 10.85
C PRO A 116 4.03 -10.49 10.20
N ALA A 117 3.80 -11.13 9.07
CA ALA A 117 2.64 -10.91 8.23
C ALA A 117 1.96 -12.24 7.86
N LEU A 118 0.72 -12.16 7.41
CA LEU A 118 0.04 -13.27 6.73
C LEU A 118 0.70 -13.52 5.36
N ASP A 119 0.52 -14.73 4.85
CA ASP A 119 0.98 -15.06 3.49
C ASP A 119 0.32 -14.12 2.46
N PRO A 120 1.07 -13.57 1.49
CA PRO A 120 0.51 -12.67 0.48
C PRO A 120 -0.65 -13.27 -0.32
N PHE A 121 -0.62 -14.57 -0.63
CA PHE A 121 -1.74 -15.23 -1.30
C PHE A 121 -2.97 -15.34 -0.41
N GLU A 122 -2.77 -15.57 0.90
CA GLU A 122 -3.87 -15.56 1.87
C GLU A 122 -4.52 -14.19 1.95
N LEU A 123 -3.74 -13.11 1.92
CA LEU A 123 -4.25 -11.75 1.90
C LEU A 123 -5.06 -11.44 0.62
N LEU A 124 -4.59 -11.91 -0.55
CA LEU A 124 -5.34 -11.79 -1.80
C LEU A 124 -6.66 -12.58 -1.74
N ASP A 125 -6.64 -13.83 -1.25
CA ASP A 125 -7.84 -14.65 -1.08
C ASP A 125 -8.85 -14.02 -0.12
N GLN A 126 -8.38 -13.41 0.98
CA GLN A 126 -9.24 -12.64 1.87
C GLN A 126 -9.90 -11.45 1.15
N ILE A 127 -9.17 -10.69 0.37
CA ILE A 127 -9.69 -9.55 -0.40
C ILE A 127 -10.79 -10.05 -1.35
N GLU A 128 -10.52 -11.08 -2.12
CA GLU A 128 -11.48 -11.63 -3.08
C GLU A 128 -12.73 -12.20 -2.40
N ARG A 129 -12.54 -13.02 -1.38
CA ARG A 129 -13.65 -13.71 -0.71
C ARG A 129 -14.49 -12.78 0.16
N VAL A 130 -13.86 -11.88 0.93
CA VAL A 130 -14.55 -11.03 1.90
C VAL A 130 -15.16 -9.78 1.24
N LEU A 131 -14.43 -9.17 0.30
CA LEU A 131 -14.92 -7.96 -0.39
C LEU A 131 -15.73 -8.29 -1.66
N GLY A 132 -15.66 -9.53 -2.16
CA GLY A 132 -16.37 -9.96 -3.36
C GLY A 132 -15.87 -9.32 -4.65
N ILE A 133 -14.56 -9.06 -4.73
CA ILE A 133 -13.89 -8.36 -5.85
C ILE A 133 -12.66 -9.15 -6.30
N ALA A 134 -12.33 -9.08 -7.58
CA ALA A 134 -11.09 -9.67 -8.09
C ALA A 134 -9.88 -8.83 -7.65
N ALA A 135 -8.84 -9.49 -7.13
CA ALA A 135 -7.59 -8.87 -6.72
C ALA A 135 -6.52 -9.04 -7.80
N ALA A 136 -5.95 -7.93 -8.26
CA ALA A 136 -4.84 -7.93 -9.22
C ALA A 136 -3.60 -7.29 -8.55
N PRO A 137 -2.60 -8.08 -8.14
CA PRO A 137 -1.38 -7.54 -7.56
C PRO A 137 -0.58 -6.75 -8.62
N ILE A 138 -0.16 -5.54 -8.27
CA ILE A 138 0.72 -4.70 -9.09
C ILE A 138 2.18 -5.02 -8.77
N ASN A 139 2.48 -5.29 -7.50
CA ASN A 139 3.81 -5.68 -7.05
C ASN A 139 3.74 -6.87 -6.09
N TRP A 140 4.90 -7.51 -5.87
CA TRP A 140 5.04 -8.67 -5.02
C TRP A 140 6.13 -8.46 -3.97
N PRO A 141 5.91 -8.84 -2.69
CA PRO A 141 6.90 -8.64 -1.64
C PRO A 141 8.07 -9.61 -1.78
N LEU A 142 9.26 -9.12 -1.51
CA LEU A 142 10.50 -9.89 -1.49
C LEU A 142 10.85 -10.28 -0.05
N GLY A 143 10.10 -11.25 0.48
CA GLY A 143 10.13 -11.68 1.87
C GLY A 143 9.17 -10.90 2.76
N ASP A 144 9.15 -11.24 4.04
CA ASP A 144 8.33 -10.65 5.09
C ASP A 144 9.10 -10.48 6.40
N GLY A 145 8.58 -9.71 7.34
CA GLY A 145 9.18 -9.46 8.64
C GLY A 145 10.63 -9.01 8.54
N THR A 146 11.51 -9.69 9.26
CA THR A 146 12.94 -9.38 9.23
C THR A 146 13.62 -9.75 7.91
N ALA A 147 13.00 -10.58 7.09
CA ALA A 147 13.48 -10.97 5.77
C ALA A 147 12.98 -10.07 4.64
N PHE A 148 12.08 -9.13 4.92
CA PHE A 148 11.58 -8.20 3.90
C PHE A 148 12.72 -7.35 3.35
N ALA A 149 12.95 -7.45 2.03
CA ALA A 149 14.02 -6.75 1.31
C ALA A 149 13.51 -5.64 0.38
N GLY A 150 12.25 -5.70 -0.02
CA GLY A 150 11.67 -4.79 -0.98
C GLY A 150 10.47 -5.39 -1.70
N VAL A 151 10.20 -4.90 -2.90
CA VAL A 151 9.13 -5.42 -3.75
C VAL A 151 9.63 -5.66 -5.18
N TYR A 152 8.98 -6.59 -5.87
CA TYR A 152 9.09 -6.77 -7.32
C TYR A 152 7.86 -6.16 -7.98
N ASP A 153 8.06 -5.23 -8.90
CA ASP A 153 7.00 -4.66 -9.73
C ASP A 153 6.68 -5.63 -10.87
N LEU A 154 5.46 -6.13 -10.91
CA LEU A 154 4.99 -7.15 -11.85
C LEU A 154 4.72 -6.58 -13.25
N ASP A 155 4.43 -5.30 -13.34
CA ASP A 155 4.14 -4.61 -14.61
C ASP A 155 5.43 -4.07 -15.24
N ALA A 156 6.20 -3.33 -14.46
CA ALA A 156 7.46 -2.74 -14.92
C ALA A 156 8.62 -3.76 -15.02
N SER A 157 8.46 -4.98 -14.50
CA SER A 157 9.56 -5.96 -14.34
C SER A 157 10.78 -5.33 -13.66
N ALA A 158 10.59 -4.84 -12.45
CA ALA A 158 11.63 -4.11 -11.73
C ALA A 158 11.70 -4.51 -10.25
N VAL A 159 12.90 -4.56 -9.71
CA VAL A 159 13.16 -4.77 -8.28
C VAL A 159 13.33 -3.42 -7.59
N LEU A 160 12.57 -3.19 -6.51
CA LEU A 160 12.75 -2.06 -5.61
C LEU A 160 13.22 -2.59 -4.26
N LEU A 161 14.47 -2.33 -3.92
CA LEU A 161 15.05 -2.71 -2.64
C LEU A 161 14.92 -1.58 -1.62
N TYR A 162 14.63 -1.94 -0.38
CA TYR A 162 14.52 -0.99 0.73
C TYR A 162 15.65 -1.23 1.72
N GLU A 163 16.50 -0.23 1.92
CA GLU A 163 17.57 -0.29 2.91
C GLU A 163 17.03 -0.16 4.32
N ARG A 164 17.46 -1.07 5.22
CA ARG A 164 17.15 -0.98 6.64
C ARG A 164 17.89 0.22 7.23
N GLY A 165 17.17 1.10 7.88
CA GLY A 165 17.72 2.32 8.50
C GLY A 165 17.63 3.56 7.62
N ALA A 166 17.47 3.45 6.31
CA ALA A 166 17.25 4.56 5.39
C ALA A 166 15.77 5.01 5.36
N ARG A 167 15.11 5.04 6.52
CA ARG A 167 13.70 5.44 6.62
C ARG A 167 13.48 6.81 6.02
N GLY A 168 12.54 6.88 5.09
CA GLY A 168 12.12 8.14 4.48
C GLY A 168 12.91 8.57 3.26
N HIS A 169 13.79 7.75 2.69
CA HIS A 169 14.44 8.02 1.42
C HIS A 169 13.74 7.33 0.24
N ARG A 170 13.79 7.96 -0.92
CA ARG A 170 13.30 7.38 -2.16
C ARG A 170 14.26 6.29 -2.63
N THR A 171 13.71 5.17 -3.09
CA THR A 171 14.46 4.07 -3.69
C THR A 171 14.20 4.06 -5.19
N GLU A 172 15.25 3.95 -5.99
CA GLU A 172 15.13 3.84 -7.44
C GLU A 172 14.91 2.37 -7.83
N PRO A 173 14.00 2.08 -8.77
CA PRO A 173 13.79 0.72 -9.27
C PRO A 173 14.99 0.23 -10.07
N ILE A 174 15.30 -1.06 -9.91
CA ILE A 174 16.33 -1.75 -10.69
C ILE A 174 15.61 -2.61 -11.73
N ALA A 175 15.68 -2.21 -12.99
CA ALA A 175 15.06 -2.95 -14.09
C ALA A 175 15.73 -4.31 -14.28
N VAL A 176 14.92 -5.36 -14.46
CA VAL A 176 15.36 -6.73 -14.71
C VAL A 176 14.54 -7.32 -15.85
N ALA A 177 15.05 -8.35 -16.55
CA ALA A 177 14.34 -8.95 -17.69
C ALA A 177 13.06 -9.69 -17.25
N ASP A 178 13.19 -10.52 -16.24
CA ASP A 178 12.07 -11.24 -15.60
C ASP A 178 12.51 -11.75 -14.20
N PRO A 179 11.62 -12.39 -13.44
CA PRO A 179 11.98 -12.95 -12.12
C PRO A 179 13.15 -13.96 -12.16
N ARG A 180 13.44 -14.58 -13.30
CA ARG A 180 14.54 -15.57 -13.48
C ARG A 180 15.87 -14.93 -13.85
N ASP A 181 15.90 -13.61 -14.04
CA ASP A 181 17.14 -12.89 -14.34
C ASP A 181 18.20 -13.19 -13.25
N PRO A 182 19.43 -13.56 -13.62
CA PRO A 182 20.52 -13.76 -12.65
C PRO A 182 20.81 -12.52 -11.79
N GLU A 183 20.47 -11.33 -12.28
CA GLU A 183 20.56 -10.10 -11.51
C GLU A 183 19.62 -10.12 -10.30
N VAL A 184 18.40 -10.69 -10.42
CA VAL A 184 17.45 -10.84 -9.31
C VAL A 184 18.06 -11.72 -8.23
N GLU A 185 18.65 -12.86 -8.59
CA GLU A 185 19.35 -13.74 -7.62
C GLU A 185 20.46 -12.99 -6.87
N ARG A 186 21.25 -12.20 -7.59
CA ARG A 186 22.34 -11.41 -7.01
C ARG A 186 21.82 -10.34 -6.04
N LEU A 187 20.67 -9.73 -6.35
CA LEU A 187 20.07 -8.67 -5.54
C LEU A 187 19.38 -9.20 -4.28
N ILE A 188 18.65 -10.31 -4.38
CA ILE A 188 17.77 -10.77 -3.30
C ILE A 188 18.11 -12.17 -2.75
N GLY A 189 19.01 -12.91 -3.39
CA GLY A 189 19.42 -14.27 -3.05
C GLY A 189 18.51 -15.35 -3.65
N ALA A 190 19.05 -16.56 -3.81
CA ALA A 190 18.40 -17.68 -4.51
C ALA A 190 17.04 -18.06 -3.92
N ASP A 191 16.91 -18.12 -2.59
CA ASP A 191 15.66 -18.53 -1.93
C ASP A 191 14.51 -17.56 -2.20
N ARG A 192 14.77 -16.25 -2.17
CA ARG A 192 13.75 -15.24 -2.46
C ARG A 192 13.42 -15.20 -3.95
N GLN A 193 14.42 -15.36 -4.82
CA GLN A 193 14.19 -15.47 -6.25
C GLN A 193 13.31 -16.69 -6.58
N HIS A 194 13.57 -17.84 -5.99
CA HIS A 194 12.75 -19.05 -6.20
C HIS A 194 11.28 -18.79 -5.83
N ARG A 195 11.02 -18.25 -4.65
CA ARG A 195 9.66 -17.89 -4.23
C ARG A 195 9.01 -16.85 -5.14
N LEU A 196 9.77 -15.87 -5.63
CA LEU A 196 9.27 -14.87 -6.58
C LEU A 196 8.86 -15.54 -7.91
N ILE A 197 9.67 -16.46 -8.43
CA ILE A 197 9.37 -17.20 -9.67
C ILE A 197 8.08 -18.02 -9.51
N GLU A 198 7.92 -18.72 -8.40
CA GLU A 198 6.70 -19.49 -8.10
C GLU A 198 5.48 -18.56 -8.01
N ALA A 199 5.59 -17.47 -7.28
CA ALA A 199 4.51 -16.50 -7.13
C ALA A 199 4.12 -15.84 -8.46
N ALA A 200 5.09 -15.38 -9.25
CA ALA A 200 4.85 -14.81 -10.56
C ALA A 200 4.17 -15.81 -11.51
N GLY A 201 4.57 -17.09 -11.46
CA GLY A 201 3.92 -18.16 -12.22
C GLY A 201 2.46 -18.39 -11.81
N MET A 202 2.15 -18.38 -10.52
CA MET A 202 0.78 -18.51 -10.01
C MET A 202 -0.09 -17.31 -10.40
N ILE A 203 0.42 -16.10 -10.26
CA ILE A 203 -0.27 -14.86 -10.62
C ILE A 203 -0.59 -14.85 -12.12
N GLN A 204 0.38 -15.20 -12.96
CA GLN A 204 0.17 -15.30 -14.42
C GLN A 204 -0.87 -16.38 -14.77
N GLY A 205 -0.82 -17.53 -14.08
CA GLY A 205 -1.77 -18.64 -14.27
C GLY A 205 -3.20 -18.29 -13.86
N ALA A 206 -3.38 -17.44 -12.86
CA ALA A 206 -4.68 -16.95 -12.42
C ALA A 206 -5.34 -15.98 -13.43
N GLY A 207 -4.58 -15.47 -14.40
CA GLY A 207 -5.09 -14.58 -15.45
C GLY A 207 -5.53 -13.20 -14.98
N THR A 208 -5.33 -12.88 -13.72
CA THR A 208 -5.72 -11.60 -13.13
C THR A 208 -4.58 -10.60 -13.30
N ARG A 209 -4.59 -9.84 -14.38
CA ARG A 209 -3.68 -8.70 -14.58
C ARG A 209 -4.37 -7.40 -14.23
N PHE A 210 -3.61 -6.47 -13.66
CA PHE A 210 -4.08 -5.10 -13.51
C PHE A 210 -4.25 -4.47 -14.89
N ASP A 211 -5.42 -3.90 -15.14
CA ASP A 211 -5.74 -3.16 -16.34
C ASP A 211 -6.28 -1.79 -15.90
N LEU A 212 -5.52 -0.74 -16.18
CA LEU A 212 -5.87 0.63 -15.81
C LEU A 212 -7.18 1.09 -16.48
N GLU A 213 -7.44 0.67 -17.71
CA GLU A 213 -8.69 0.98 -18.42
C GLU A 213 -9.89 0.28 -17.78
N ALA A 214 -9.74 -1.00 -17.43
CA ALA A 214 -10.75 -1.76 -16.70
C ALA A 214 -10.94 -1.19 -15.29
N TYR A 215 -9.87 -0.78 -14.60
CA TYR A 215 -9.94 -0.13 -13.29
C TYR A 215 -10.76 1.16 -13.33
N ARG A 216 -10.63 1.96 -14.38
CA ARG A 216 -11.43 3.18 -14.57
C ARG A 216 -12.88 2.93 -14.95
N LYS A 217 -13.18 1.83 -15.62
CA LYS A 217 -14.52 1.50 -16.14
C LYS A 217 -15.33 0.61 -15.22
N GLU A 218 -14.67 -0.29 -14.49
CA GLU A 218 -15.31 -1.33 -13.68
C GLU A 218 -14.94 -1.18 -12.21
N LEU A 219 -15.87 -0.68 -11.43
CA LEU A 219 -15.78 -0.52 -9.97
C LEU A 219 -15.70 -1.86 -9.19
N GLY A 220 -15.59 -2.98 -9.87
CA GLY A 220 -15.53 -4.33 -9.29
C GLY A 220 -14.13 -4.94 -9.19
N ARG A 221 -13.09 -4.26 -9.67
CA ARG A 221 -11.70 -4.75 -9.62
C ARG A 221 -10.84 -3.86 -8.74
N VAL A 222 -10.14 -4.46 -7.82
CA VAL A 222 -9.21 -3.77 -6.92
C VAL A 222 -7.80 -4.16 -7.27
N SER A 223 -6.94 -3.18 -7.54
CA SER A 223 -5.51 -3.42 -7.60
C SER A 223 -4.92 -3.51 -6.20
N VAL A 224 -4.00 -4.42 -6.00
CA VAL A 224 -3.36 -4.65 -4.70
C VAL A 224 -1.87 -4.33 -4.80
N THR A 225 -1.44 -3.37 -4.00
CA THR A 225 -0.03 -3.05 -3.81
C THR A 225 0.47 -3.61 -2.49
N LEU A 226 1.47 -4.46 -2.53
CA LEU A 226 2.10 -5.06 -1.37
C LEU A 226 3.38 -4.28 -1.05
N ALA A 227 3.41 -3.58 0.08
CA ALA A 227 4.57 -2.78 0.46
C ALA A 227 4.79 -2.74 1.97
N ALA A 228 6.00 -2.33 2.38
CA ALA A 228 6.31 -1.96 3.75
C ALA A 228 5.99 -0.49 4.02
N GLY A 229 5.40 -0.24 5.18
CA GLY A 229 5.09 1.09 5.69
C GLY A 229 6.30 1.89 6.17
#